data_1a744944717353f3103d7872d66d8a13
#
_entry.id   1a744944717353f3103d7872d66d8a13
#
_cell.length_a   1.000
_cell.length_b   1.000
_cell.length_c   1.000
_cell.angle_alpha   90.00
_cell.angle_beta   90.00
_cell.angle_gamma   90.00
#
_symmetry.space_group_name_H-M   'P 1'
#
loop_
_entity.id
_entity.type
_entity.pdbx_description
1 polymer ?
#
loop_
_entity_poly.entity_id
_entity_poly.type
_entity_poly.pdbx_seq_one_letter_code
_entity_poly.pdbx_strand_id
1 'polypeptide(L)'
;MEVALCLVANYYLESDYIVEFCEYYFKLGVDTIYILDDINGRSEHLTDIPFIKEKVDEGKITYCEIKNHPDMWDLYPWFYKKFNDKFNWCCFFDCDEFLYLPNHKNIKDFINDEKLGFNDNCDVIQISWRTYGDNGFTYKPKGKVWDNFHGEPFLKDKIENKAIIRGGLKNIKMFIGHAAVDGEHEERIKYSNGTIRNEFDAFITSPDYSVAALEHFQTKSAEEYIKRKIEGCMDNTSASLVQTFPVHRMKFFEINESTPEKEAMFDAAFNYITRQ
;
A
#
# COMPACT_ATOMS: atom_id res chain seq x y z
N MET A 1 6.78 10.46 20.59
CA MET A 1 6.15 10.58 19.27
C MET A 1 5.49 9.23 18.95
N GLU A 2 4.20 9.25 18.73
CA GLU A 2 3.41 8.09 18.33
C GLU A 2 3.31 8.03 16.81
N VAL A 3 3.74 6.95 16.21
CA VAL A 3 3.65 6.72 14.75
C VAL A 3 2.71 5.56 14.49
N ALA A 4 1.65 5.83 13.73
CA ALA A 4 0.67 4.85 13.32
C ALA A 4 0.85 4.44 11.85
N LEU A 5 0.23 3.32 11.48
CA LEU A 5 0.04 2.90 10.11
C LEU A 5 -1.41 2.51 9.93
N CYS A 6 -2.03 2.94 8.86
CA CYS A 6 -3.39 2.56 8.46
C CYS A 6 -3.33 1.86 7.09
N LEU A 7 -3.94 0.68 7.01
CA LEU A 7 -4.12 -0.04 5.75
C LEU A 7 -5.55 -0.53 5.60
N VAL A 8 -6.03 -0.56 4.36
CA VAL A 8 -7.22 -1.30 3.95
C VAL A 8 -6.78 -2.66 3.46
N ALA A 9 -7.33 -3.72 4.01
CA ALA A 9 -6.95 -5.09 3.65
C ALA A 9 -8.14 -6.02 3.78
N ASN A 10 -8.05 -7.23 3.22
CA ASN A 10 -9.01 -8.29 3.45
C ASN A 10 -8.31 -9.65 3.56
N TYR A 11 -8.95 -10.58 4.26
CA TYR A 11 -8.39 -11.92 4.50
C TYR A 11 -8.00 -12.62 3.20
N TYR A 12 -8.84 -12.53 2.19
CA TYR A 12 -8.71 -13.29 0.96
C TYR A 12 -7.45 -12.95 0.15
N LEU A 13 -7.09 -11.66 0.11
CA LEU A 13 -5.94 -11.17 -0.65
C LEU A 13 -4.65 -11.14 0.17
N GLU A 14 -4.78 -10.86 1.49
CA GLU A 14 -3.62 -10.47 2.28
C GLU A 14 -3.25 -11.48 3.38
N SER A 15 -4.07 -12.53 3.60
CA SER A 15 -3.82 -13.53 4.68
C SER A 15 -2.43 -14.16 4.65
N ASP A 16 -1.84 -14.30 3.47
CA ASP A 16 -0.51 -14.88 3.29
C ASP A 16 0.65 -13.96 3.70
N TYR A 17 0.43 -12.62 3.66
CA TYR A 17 1.51 -11.63 3.78
C TYR A 17 1.29 -10.62 4.89
N ILE A 18 0.08 -10.48 5.43
CA ILE A 18 -0.25 -9.47 6.45
C ILE A 18 0.60 -9.60 7.72
N VAL A 19 1.00 -10.82 8.07
CA VAL A 19 1.87 -11.07 9.24
C VAL A 19 3.26 -10.50 8.99
N GLU A 20 3.87 -10.82 7.83
CA GLU A 20 5.17 -10.25 7.43
C GLU A 20 5.14 -8.73 7.41
N PHE A 21 4.08 -8.17 6.84
CA PHE A 21 3.86 -6.73 6.77
C PHE A 21 3.80 -6.09 8.16
N CYS A 22 2.98 -6.61 9.06
CA CYS A 22 2.85 -6.09 10.42
C CYS A 22 4.16 -6.21 11.21
N GLU A 23 4.84 -7.37 11.15
CA GLU A 23 6.14 -7.58 11.80
C GLU A 23 7.20 -6.58 11.30
N TYR A 24 7.22 -6.33 9.98
CA TYR A 24 8.13 -5.38 9.37
C TYR A 24 7.92 -3.97 9.95
N TYR A 25 6.69 -3.49 9.98
CA TYR A 25 6.39 -2.14 10.43
C TYR A 25 6.56 -1.97 11.95
N PHE A 26 6.23 -2.97 12.76
CA PHE A 26 6.57 -2.94 14.19
C PHE A 26 8.09 -2.87 14.41
N LYS A 27 8.88 -3.64 13.64
CA LYS A 27 10.35 -3.58 13.69
C LYS A 27 10.88 -2.22 13.20
N LEU A 28 10.22 -1.60 12.24
CA LEU A 28 10.57 -0.28 11.71
C LEU A 28 10.21 0.85 12.70
N GLY A 29 9.49 0.55 13.79
CA GLY A 29 9.19 1.51 14.86
C GLY A 29 7.79 2.14 14.77
N VAL A 30 6.86 1.56 14.03
CA VAL A 30 5.44 1.88 14.10
C VAL A 30 4.90 1.38 15.45
N ASP A 31 4.16 2.23 16.15
CA ASP A 31 3.63 1.92 17.48
C ASP A 31 2.29 1.18 17.40
N THR A 32 1.41 1.62 16.49
CA THR A 32 0.04 1.08 16.33
C THR A 32 -0.28 0.89 14.86
N ILE A 33 -0.81 -0.27 14.50
CA ILE A 33 -1.34 -0.54 13.16
C ILE A 33 -2.87 -0.54 13.21
N TYR A 34 -3.50 0.22 12.32
CA TYR A 34 -4.95 0.22 12.11
C TYR A 34 -5.26 -0.60 10.87
N ILE A 35 -6.01 -1.68 11.04
CA ILE A 35 -6.47 -2.52 9.95
C ILE A 35 -7.93 -2.22 9.69
N LEU A 36 -8.23 -1.71 8.50
CA LEU A 36 -9.58 -1.56 7.97
C LEU A 36 -9.88 -2.82 7.15
N ASP A 37 -10.49 -3.83 7.80
CA ASP A 37 -10.79 -5.12 7.16
C ASP A 37 -12.04 -5.00 6.29
N ASP A 38 -11.83 -4.96 4.97
CA ASP A 38 -12.90 -4.90 3.98
C ASP A 38 -13.47 -6.31 3.74
N ILE A 39 -14.42 -6.69 4.58
CA ILE A 39 -15.02 -8.02 4.53
C ILE A 39 -16.04 -8.22 3.40
N ASN A 40 -16.69 -7.14 2.94
CA ASN A 40 -17.60 -7.08 1.76
C ASN A 40 -18.40 -8.38 1.50
N GLY A 41 -19.13 -8.87 2.54
CA GLY A 41 -19.95 -10.09 2.44
C GLY A 41 -19.18 -11.41 2.54
N ARG A 42 -17.90 -11.38 2.89
CA ARG A 42 -17.07 -12.57 3.15
C ARG A 42 -17.25 -13.01 4.61
N SER A 43 -16.95 -14.29 4.85
CA SER A 43 -17.04 -14.92 6.18
C SER A 43 -15.73 -14.92 6.95
N GLU A 44 -14.62 -14.82 6.23
CA GLU A 44 -13.27 -14.86 6.80
C GLU A 44 -12.81 -13.45 7.19
N HIS A 45 -12.19 -13.35 8.36
CA HIS A 45 -11.69 -12.11 8.92
C HIS A 45 -10.17 -12.16 9.11
N LEU A 46 -9.50 -11.03 9.00
CA LEU A 46 -8.06 -10.97 9.31
C LEU A 46 -7.76 -11.33 10.77
N THR A 47 -8.72 -11.16 11.67
CA THR A 47 -8.61 -11.63 13.07
C THR A 47 -8.70 -13.15 13.23
N ASP A 48 -9.02 -13.91 12.18
CA ASP A 48 -8.90 -15.38 12.20
C ASP A 48 -7.43 -15.83 12.15
N ILE A 49 -6.52 -14.93 11.77
CA ILE A 49 -5.08 -15.15 11.81
C ILE A 49 -4.59 -14.98 13.27
N PRO A 50 -4.00 -16.02 13.89
CA PRO A 50 -3.63 -15.99 15.31
C PRO A 50 -2.73 -14.81 15.69
N PHE A 51 -1.74 -14.45 14.86
CA PHE A 51 -0.87 -13.31 15.08
C PHE A 51 -1.66 -11.98 15.14
N ILE A 52 -2.57 -11.77 14.18
CA ILE A 52 -3.38 -10.53 14.13
C ILE A 52 -4.24 -10.44 15.39
N LYS A 53 -4.91 -11.55 15.75
CA LYS A 53 -5.72 -11.61 16.96
C LYS A 53 -4.88 -11.29 18.22
N GLU A 54 -3.71 -11.89 18.37
CA GLU A 54 -2.79 -11.62 19.48
C GLU A 54 -2.45 -10.13 19.56
N LYS A 55 -2.10 -9.49 18.42
CA LYS A 55 -1.72 -8.08 18.41
C LYS A 55 -2.91 -7.14 18.65
N VAL A 56 -4.12 -7.55 18.32
CA VAL A 56 -5.35 -6.85 18.71
C VAL A 56 -5.55 -6.94 20.23
N ASP A 57 -5.41 -8.13 20.81
CA ASP A 57 -5.54 -8.35 22.26
C ASP A 57 -4.46 -7.60 23.07
N GLU A 58 -3.24 -7.42 22.51
CA GLU A 58 -2.17 -6.58 23.06
C GLU A 58 -2.41 -5.07 22.89
N GLY A 59 -3.41 -4.65 22.12
CA GLY A 59 -3.66 -3.23 21.80
C GLY A 59 -2.67 -2.61 20.81
N LYS A 60 -1.85 -3.43 20.13
CA LYS A 60 -0.92 -3.00 19.09
C LYS A 60 -1.54 -2.88 17.71
N ILE A 61 -2.61 -3.63 17.47
CA ILE A 61 -3.45 -3.50 16.28
C ILE A 61 -4.82 -3.00 16.71
N THR A 62 -5.30 -1.94 16.07
CA THR A 62 -6.70 -1.52 16.14
C THR A 62 -7.41 -2.05 14.90
N TYR A 63 -8.33 -2.98 15.11
CA TYR A 63 -9.07 -3.64 14.06
C TYR A 63 -10.43 -2.99 13.85
N CYS A 64 -10.75 -2.66 12.61
CA CYS A 64 -12.01 -2.08 12.20
C CYS A 64 -12.61 -2.92 11.06
N GLU A 65 -13.71 -3.61 11.34
CA GLU A 65 -14.48 -4.32 10.35
C GLU A 65 -15.28 -3.35 9.49
N ILE A 66 -15.09 -3.40 8.17
CA ILE A 66 -15.76 -2.53 7.21
C ILE A 66 -16.82 -3.35 6.47
N LYS A 67 -18.08 -2.97 6.64
CA LYS A 67 -19.24 -3.60 5.99
C LYS A 67 -19.93 -2.59 5.09
N ASN A 68 -20.29 -3.01 3.88
CA ASN A 68 -21.16 -2.23 2.98
C ASN A 68 -20.62 -0.80 2.71
N HIS A 69 -19.30 -0.63 2.59
CA HIS A 69 -18.75 0.67 2.26
C HIS A 69 -18.95 0.97 0.78
N PRO A 70 -19.54 2.10 0.41
CA PRO A 70 -19.89 2.41 -0.98
C PRO A 70 -18.66 2.68 -1.86
N ASP A 71 -17.54 3.13 -1.26
CA ASP A 71 -16.32 3.46 -2.01
C ASP A 71 -15.07 3.32 -1.13
N MET A 72 -14.06 2.60 -1.64
CA MET A 72 -12.73 2.52 -0.99
C MET A 72 -12.04 3.88 -0.87
N TRP A 73 -12.38 4.84 -1.75
CA TRP A 73 -11.81 6.19 -1.75
C TRP A 73 -12.13 6.97 -0.49
N ASP A 74 -13.25 6.65 0.19
CA ASP A 74 -13.69 7.33 1.39
C ASP A 74 -13.15 6.73 2.69
N LEU A 75 -12.53 5.54 2.65
CA LEU A 75 -12.09 4.83 3.85
C LEU A 75 -10.95 5.54 4.57
N TYR A 76 -9.90 5.97 3.86
CA TYR A 76 -8.80 6.71 4.48
C TYR A 76 -9.22 8.09 5.02
N PRO A 77 -10.03 8.91 4.29
CA PRO A 77 -10.59 10.13 4.84
C PRO A 77 -11.45 9.90 6.09
N TRP A 78 -12.30 8.87 6.07
CA TRP A 78 -13.11 8.49 7.24
C TRP A 78 -12.24 8.09 8.43
N PHE A 79 -11.25 7.23 8.20
CA PHE A 79 -10.29 6.82 9.23
C PHE A 79 -9.58 8.02 9.82
N TYR A 80 -8.99 8.86 8.99
CA TYR A 80 -8.26 10.03 9.45
C TYR A 80 -9.15 10.96 10.29
N LYS A 81 -10.35 11.26 9.82
CA LYS A 81 -11.31 12.07 10.57
C LYS A 81 -11.63 11.50 11.96
N LYS A 82 -11.67 10.18 12.09
CA LYS A 82 -12.04 9.48 13.33
C LYS A 82 -10.88 9.34 14.31
N PHE A 83 -9.65 9.17 13.83
CA PHE A 83 -8.52 8.75 14.66
C PHE A 83 -7.31 9.71 14.66
N ASN A 84 -7.37 10.85 13.97
CA ASN A 84 -6.19 11.73 13.79
C ASN A 84 -5.63 12.34 15.09
N ASP A 85 -6.35 12.28 16.20
CA ASP A 85 -5.91 12.71 17.53
C ASP A 85 -5.15 11.62 18.31
N LYS A 86 -5.07 10.39 17.77
CA LYS A 86 -4.44 9.24 18.43
C LYS A 86 -2.96 9.04 18.09
N PHE A 87 -2.45 9.76 17.09
CA PHE A 87 -1.07 9.65 16.64
C PHE A 87 -0.47 11.01 16.30
N ASN A 88 0.86 11.08 16.31
CA ASN A 88 1.58 12.26 15.80
C ASN A 88 1.74 12.18 14.28
N TRP A 89 1.95 10.97 13.73
CA TRP A 89 2.08 10.69 12.31
C TRP A 89 1.42 9.37 11.96
N CYS A 90 0.81 9.28 10.78
CA CYS A 90 0.22 8.05 10.26
C CYS A 90 0.67 7.77 8.83
N CYS A 91 1.18 6.57 8.59
CA CYS A 91 1.48 6.04 7.27
C CYS A 91 0.20 5.47 6.64
N PHE A 92 -0.02 5.74 5.36
CA PHE A 92 -1.13 5.19 4.57
C PHE A 92 -0.56 4.31 3.46
N PHE A 93 -0.29 3.05 3.79
CA PHE A 93 0.38 2.10 2.91
C PHE A 93 -0.46 0.84 2.73
N ASP A 94 -0.35 0.22 1.55
CA ASP A 94 -0.99 -1.04 1.24
C ASP A 94 -0.13 -2.23 1.71
N CYS A 95 -0.74 -3.42 1.84
CA CYS A 95 -0.07 -4.61 2.41
C CYS A 95 1.11 -5.15 1.55
N ASP A 96 1.31 -4.63 0.36
CA ASP A 96 2.41 -4.95 -0.55
C ASP A 96 3.44 -3.81 -0.68
N GLU A 97 3.40 -2.83 0.25
CA GLU A 97 4.27 -1.65 0.27
C GLU A 97 5.13 -1.64 1.53
N PHE A 98 6.46 -1.57 1.39
CA PHE A 98 7.42 -1.63 2.48
C PHE A 98 8.33 -0.39 2.47
N LEU A 99 8.28 0.42 3.52
CA LEU A 99 9.09 1.64 3.63
C LEU A 99 10.56 1.30 3.87
N TYR A 100 11.42 1.55 2.90
CA TYR A 100 12.86 1.38 2.98
C TYR A 100 13.54 2.69 3.36
N LEU A 101 14.36 2.67 4.41
CA LEU A 101 15.09 3.81 4.97
C LEU A 101 16.59 3.49 5.00
N PRO A 102 17.37 3.80 3.95
CA PRO A 102 18.77 3.40 3.85
C PRO A 102 19.67 4.01 4.94
N ASN A 103 19.33 5.20 5.44
CA ASN A 103 20.17 5.99 6.33
C ASN A 103 19.58 6.19 7.73
N HIS A 104 18.41 5.63 8.02
CA HIS A 104 17.72 5.78 9.31
C HIS A 104 17.42 4.41 9.90
N LYS A 105 17.57 4.28 11.22
CA LYS A 105 17.36 3.00 11.92
C LYS A 105 15.88 2.59 11.98
N ASN A 106 15.00 3.58 12.01
CA ASN A 106 13.57 3.40 12.14
C ASN A 106 12.82 4.64 11.63
N ILE A 107 11.50 4.55 11.56
CA ILE A 107 10.65 5.62 11.03
C ILE A 107 10.69 6.88 11.92
N LYS A 108 10.89 6.74 13.24
CA LYS A 108 10.95 7.89 14.14
C LYS A 108 12.25 8.68 13.94
N ASP A 109 13.37 7.98 13.72
CA ASP A 109 14.64 8.63 13.36
C ASP A 109 14.51 9.40 12.04
N PHE A 110 13.83 8.82 11.05
CA PHE A 110 13.57 9.47 9.75
C PHE A 110 12.72 10.73 9.91
N ILE A 111 11.61 10.65 10.64
CA ILE A 111 10.70 11.80 10.84
C ILE A 111 11.39 12.90 11.67
N ASN A 112 12.27 12.54 12.61
CA ASN A 112 12.96 13.48 13.47
C ASN A 112 14.29 14.01 12.90
N ASP A 113 14.69 13.62 11.71
CA ASP A 113 15.92 14.14 11.09
C ASP A 113 15.77 15.65 10.81
N GLU A 114 16.52 16.46 11.57
CA GLU A 114 16.50 17.93 11.47
C GLU A 114 16.86 18.41 10.07
N LYS A 115 17.68 17.67 9.32
CA LYS A 115 18.08 18.04 7.94
C LYS A 115 16.90 17.96 6.96
N LEU A 116 15.92 17.08 7.24
CA LEU A 116 14.72 16.92 6.43
C LEU A 116 13.62 17.92 6.83
N GLY A 117 13.67 18.45 8.04
CA GLY A 117 12.81 19.51 8.56
C GLY A 117 11.33 19.13 8.60
N PHE A 118 11.01 17.86 8.87
CA PHE A 118 9.62 17.41 8.96
C PHE A 118 8.93 17.88 10.23
N ASN A 119 9.67 18.09 11.32
CA ASN A 119 9.09 18.50 12.60
C ASN A 119 8.55 19.92 12.61
N ASP A 120 9.16 20.87 11.86
CA ASP A 120 8.87 22.27 12.01
C ASP A 120 7.72 22.75 11.13
N ASN A 121 7.72 22.41 9.84
CA ASN A 121 6.75 22.95 8.90
C ASN A 121 6.40 21.91 7.81
N CYS A 122 5.93 20.73 8.23
CA CYS A 122 5.52 19.69 7.33
C CYS A 122 4.30 18.97 7.90
N ASP A 123 3.27 18.83 7.09
CA ASP A 123 2.05 18.11 7.44
C ASP A 123 1.92 16.78 6.70
N VAL A 124 2.58 16.67 5.55
CA VAL A 124 2.56 15.48 4.72
C VAL A 124 3.95 15.19 4.17
N ILE A 125 4.42 13.97 4.37
CA ILE A 125 5.63 13.43 3.74
C ILE A 125 5.20 12.49 2.65
N GLN A 126 5.65 12.72 1.41
CA GLN A 126 5.39 11.85 0.28
C GLN A 126 6.56 10.93 0.01
N ILE A 127 6.28 9.64 -0.04
CA ILE A 127 7.24 8.59 -0.32
C ILE A 127 6.96 8.00 -1.69
N SER A 128 7.93 8.07 -2.58
CA SER A 128 7.79 7.55 -3.95
C SER A 128 7.90 6.03 -4.00
N TRP A 129 7.07 5.41 -4.81
CA TRP A 129 7.16 3.98 -5.08
C TRP A 129 8.45 3.63 -5.82
N ARG A 130 9.03 2.51 -5.43
CA ARG A 130 10.00 1.77 -6.21
C ARG A 130 9.40 0.40 -6.49
N THR A 131 8.90 0.24 -7.73
CA THR A 131 8.05 -0.90 -8.10
C THR A 131 8.88 -2.10 -8.52
N TYR A 132 8.46 -3.29 -8.07
CA TYR A 132 9.07 -4.56 -8.42
C TYR A 132 8.11 -5.44 -9.21
N GLY A 133 8.68 -6.22 -10.12
CA GLY A 133 8.00 -7.24 -10.90
C GLY A 133 7.89 -8.58 -10.19
N ASP A 134 7.59 -9.60 -10.99
CA ASP A 134 7.40 -10.98 -10.52
C ASP A 134 8.70 -11.75 -10.24
N ASN A 135 9.86 -11.14 -10.49
CA ASN A 135 11.18 -11.76 -10.35
C ASN A 135 11.29 -13.16 -11.03
N GLY A 136 10.56 -13.34 -12.15
CA GLY A 136 10.50 -14.59 -12.91
C GLY A 136 9.51 -15.64 -12.41
N PHE A 137 8.82 -15.39 -11.29
CA PHE A 137 7.87 -16.36 -10.74
C PHE A 137 6.54 -16.38 -11.51
N THR A 138 6.20 -17.52 -12.08
CA THR A 138 4.88 -17.79 -12.63
C THR A 138 3.88 -18.14 -11.51
N TYR A 139 4.28 -19.05 -10.62
CA TYR A 139 3.50 -19.51 -9.47
C TYR A 139 3.96 -18.86 -8.18
N LYS A 140 3.06 -18.79 -7.20
CA LYS A 140 3.36 -18.26 -5.87
C LYS A 140 4.52 -19.02 -5.21
N PRO A 141 5.65 -18.36 -4.93
CA PRO A 141 6.76 -18.97 -4.22
C PRO A 141 6.45 -19.11 -2.72
N LYS A 142 7.19 -20.01 -2.05
CA LYS A 142 7.18 -20.08 -0.59
C LYS A 142 8.09 -18.99 -0.01
N GLY A 143 7.73 -18.49 1.17
CA GLY A 143 8.55 -17.52 1.91
C GLY A 143 8.00 -16.11 1.86
N LYS A 144 8.86 -15.17 2.17
CA LYS A 144 8.50 -13.75 2.34
C LYS A 144 8.44 -13.01 1.01
N VAL A 145 7.57 -12.02 0.94
CA VAL A 145 7.46 -11.10 -0.22
C VAL A 145 8.80 -10.45 -0.51
N TRP A 146 9.43 -9.89 0.52
CA TRP A 146 10.71 -9.22 0.38
C TRP A 146 11.79 -10.12 -0.24
N ASP A 147 11.94 -11.34 0.29
CA ASP A 147 13.01 -12.26 -0.15
C ASP A 147 12.77 -12.77 -1.59
N ASN A 148 11.52 -12.94 -1.98
CA ASN A 148 11.15 -13.49 -3.28
C ASN A 148 11.15 -12.45 -4.41
N PHE A 149 10.65 -11.24 -4.14
CA PHE A 149 10.36 -10.28 -5.20
C PHE A 149 11.26 -9.04 -5.21
N HIS A 150 12.17 -8.89 -4.26
CA HIS A 150 13.13 -7.79 -4.22
C HIS A 150 14.29 -8.04 -5.20
N GLY A 151 14.03 -7.77 -6.47
CA GLY A 151 14.99 -7.88 -7.57
C GLY A 151 15.36 -6.51 -8.15
N GLU A 152 15.52 -6.44 -9.47
CA GLU A 152 15.70 -5.16 -10.16
C GLU A 152 14.37 -4.39 -10.21
N PRO A 153 14.35 -3.12 -9.77
CA PRO A 153 13.14 -2.32 -9.80
C PRO A 153 12.75 -1.93 -11.23
N PHE A 154 11.46 -1.93 -11.50
CA PHE A 154 10.93 -1.40 -12.75
C PHE A 154 10.82 0.11 -12.68
N LEU A 155 11.49 0.81 -13.60
CA LEU A 155 11.48 2.27 -13.70
C LEU A 155 10.34 2.72 -14.61
N LYS A 156 9.36 3.42 -14.05
CA LYS A 156 8.27 4.06 -14.79
C LYS A 156 8.62 5.52 -15.07
N ASP A 157 8.06 6.08 -16.14
CA ASP A 157 8.18 7.52 -16.43
C ASP A 157 7.46 8.38 -15.40
N LYS A 158 6.37 7.85 -14.82
CA LYS A 158 5.59 8.49 -13.76
C LYS A 158 5.48 7.56 -12.58
N ILE A 159 5.97 8.02 -11.44
CA ILE A 159 6.03 7.26 -10.19
C ILE A 159 4.95 7.79 -9.24
N GLU A 160 4.16 6.89 -8.70
CA GLU A 160 3.16 7.21 -7.68
C GLU A 160 3.81 7.39 -6.31
N ASN A 161 3.14 8.14 -5.43
CA ASN A 161 3.59 8.40 -4.06
C ASN A 161 2.52 7.96 -3.08
N LYS A 162 2.94 7.52 -1.91
CA LYS A 162 2.08 7.34 -0.74
C LYS A 162 2.44 8.38 0.34
N ALA A 163 1.53 8.59 1.27
CA ALA A 163 1.66 9.65 2.25
C ALA A 163 1.90 9.14 3.67
N ILE A 164 2.76 9.87 4.41
CA ILE A 164 2.81 9.87 5.86
C ILE A 164 2.26 11.21 6.31
N ILE A 165 1.20 11.21 7.10
CA ILE A 165 0.40 12.40 7.40
C ILE A 165 0.47 12.72 8.89
N ARG A 166 0.70 13.99 9.22
CA ARG A 166 0.67 14.48 10.60
C ARG A 166 -0.73 14.32 11.21
N GLY A 167 -0.81 13.95 12.48
CA GLY A 167 -2.05 13.90 13.23
C GLY A 167 -2.63 15.29 13.56
N GLY A 168 -3.93 15.36 13.84
CA GLY A 168 -4.59 16.57 14.32
C GLY A 168 -4.93 17.62 13.27
N LEU A 169 -4.68 17.38 11.98
CA LEU A 169 -5.03 18.32 10.90
C LEU A 169 -6.55 18.33 10.67
N LYS A 170 -7.14 19.51 10.45
CA LYS A 170 -8.58 19.66 10.30
C LYS A 170 -9.06 19.64 8.85
N ASN A 171 -8.26 20.11 7.91
CA ASN A 171 -8.65 20.37 6.51
C ASN A 171 -7.84 19.51 5.53
N ILE A 172 -7.69 18.22 5.83
CA ILE A 172 -6.95 17.32 4.95
C ILE A 172 -7.84 16.78 3.84
N LYS A 173 -7.35 16.79 2.62
CA LYS A 173 -7.93 16.05 1.50
C LYS A 173 -7.04 14.89 1.17
N MET A 174 -7.57 13.68 1.25
CA MET A 174 -6.85 12.45 0.96
C MET A 174 -7.43 11.81 -0.30
N PHE A 175 -6.53 11.19 -1.07
CA PHE A 175 -6.87 10.45 -2.26
C PHE A 175 -6.19 9.08 -2.21
N ILE A 176 -6.90 8.05 -1.71
CA ILE A 176 -6.45 6.66 -1.54
C ILE A 176 -5.04 6.53 -0.94
N GLY A 177 -4.64 7.37 0.00
CA GLY A 177 -3.28 7.38 0.55
C GLY A 177 -2.18 7.88 -0.41
N HIS A 178 -2.50 8.21 -1.67
CA HIS A 178 -1.52 8.68 -2.64
C HIS A 178 -1.13 10.14 -2.46
N ALA A 179 -2.07 11.00 -2.10
CA ALA A 179 -1.77 12.40 -1.85
C ALA A 179 -2.70 12.94 -0.78
N ALA A 180 -2.15 13.78 0.08
CA ALA A 180 -2.92 14.53 1.03
C ALA A 180 -2.55 16.00 0.90
N VAL A 181 -3.55 16.87 0.89
CA VAL A 181 -3.37 18.31 0.84
C VAL A 181 -4.13 18.89 2.03
N ASP A 182 -3.45 19.66 2.86
CA ASP A 182 -4.13 20.65 3.67
C ASP A 182 -4.52 21.78 2.71
N GLY A 183 -5.81 22.03 2.54
CA GLY A 183 -6.33 22.93 1.50
C GLY A 183 -5.87 24.38 1.57
N GLU A 184 -5.03 24.76 2.54
CA GLU A 184 -4.51 26.12 2.74
C GLU A 184 -2.98 26.21 2.75
N HIS A 185 -2.23 25.08 2.80
CA HIS A 185 -0.78 25.09 3.02
C HIS A 185 -0.05 24.02 2.19
N GLU A 186 -0.04 24.17 0.87
CA GLU A 186 0.70 23.28 -0.04
C GLU A 186 2.21 23.27 0.24
N GLU A 187 2.78 24.37 0.76
CA GLU A 187 4.17 24.47 1.20
C GLU A 187 4.53 23.57 2.38
N ARG A 188 3.52 22.97 3.03
CA ARG A 188 3.69 22.02 4.14
C ARG A 188 3.71 20.56 3.67
N ILE A 189 3.70 20.33 2.37
CA ILE A 189 3.89 18.99 1.76
C ILE A 189 5.35 18.87 1.31
N LYS A 190 6.03 17.84 1.78
CA LYS A 190 7.43 17.57 1.42
C LYS A 190 7.59 16.17 0.84
N TYR A 191 8.56 16.03 -0.07
CA TYR A 191 9.08 14.74 -0.45
C TYR A 191 9.97 14.15 0.65
N SER A 192 10.27 12.86 0.57
CA SER A 192 11.09 12.12 1.52
C SER A 192 12.49 12.72 1.76
N ASN A 193 13.03 13.48 0.82
CA ASN A 193 14.32 14.18 0.94
C ASN A 193 14.20 15.59 1.57
N GLY A 194 13.03 15.96 2.10
CA GLY A 194 12.77 17.25 2.76
C GLY A 194 12.47 18.41 1.82
N THR A 195 12.52 18.23 0.48
CA THR A 195 12.16 19.30 -0.46
C THR A 195 10.66 19.54 -0.49
N ILE A 196 10.26 20.82 -0.61
CA ILE A 196 8.86 21.21 -0.69
C ILE A 196 8.29 20.74 -2.02
N ARG A 197 7.07 20.22 -1.98
CA ARG A 197 6.30 19.89 -3.17
C ARG A 197 5.58 21.12 -3.69
N ASN A 198 5.89 21.51 -4.94
CA ASN A 198 5.35 22.73 -5.55
C ASN A 198 4.06 22.51 -6.37
N GLU A 199 3.67 21.26 -6.63
CA GLU A 199 2.51 20.93 -7.46
C GLU A 199 1.71 19.78 -6.86
N PHE A 200 0.37 19.88 -6.94
CA PHE A 200 -0.51 18.78 -6.61
C PHE A 200 -0.51 17.77 -7.76
N ASP A 201 0.42 16.83 -7.70
CA ASP A 201 0.41 15.64 -8.57
C ASP A 201 0.61 14.38 -7.71
N ALA A 202 -0.19 13.35 -7.94
CA ALA A 202 0.04 12.03 -7.35
C ALA A 202 1.28 11.34 -7.92
N PHE A 203 1.88 11.92 -8.97
CA PHE A 203 3.00 11.35 -9.70
C PHE A 203 4.24 12.25 -9.61
N ILE A 204 5.41 11.63 -9.64
CA ILE A 204 6.71 12.28 -9.75
C ILE A 204 7.48 11.64 -10.91
N THR A 205 8.21 12.46 -11.67
CA THR A 205 9.03 12.00 -12.82
C THR A 205 10.47 11.69 -12.47
N SER A 206 10.97 12.21 -11.34
CA SER A 206 12.36 12.04 -10.92
C SER A 206 12.42 11.79 -9.41
N PRO A 207 12.02 10.59 -8.94
CA PRO A 207 12.04 10.27 -7.52
C PRO A 207 13.47 10.21 -6.98
N ASP A 208 13.66 10.71 -5.76
CA ASP A 208 14.92 10.58 -5.02
C ASP A 208 14.79 9.47 -3.97
N TYR A 209 15.41 8.35 -4.23
CA TYR A 209 15.42 7.19 -3.34
C TYR A 209 16.58 7.17 -2.33
N SER A 210 17.42 8.21 -2.32
CA SER A 210 18.61 8.26 -1.45
C SER A 210 18.26 8.33 0.04
N VAL A 211 17.08 8.84 0.39
CA VAL A 211 16.61 9.03 1.78
C VAL A 211 15.55 8.00 2.16
N ALA A 212 14.55 7.81 1.31
CA ALA A 212 13.51 6.80 1.50
C ALA A 212 12.92 6.33 0.17
N ALA A 213 12.46 5.10 0.13
CA ALA A 213 11.66 4.53 -0.95
C ALA A 213 10.52 3.73 -0.37
N LEU A 214 9.40 3.66 -1.07
CA LEU A 214 8.34 2.71 -0.75
C LEU A 214 8.45 1.55 -1.74
N GLU A 215 9.01 0.43 -1.27
CA GLU A 215 9.20 -0.78 -2.07
C GLU A 215 7.84 -1.42 -2.33
N HIS A 216 7.40 -1.39 -3.58
CA HIS A 216 6.06 -1.81 -3.96
C HIS A 216 6.10 -3.09 -4.78
N PHE A 217 5.68 -4.19 -4.17
CA PHE A 217 5.60 -5.52 -4.79
C PHE A 217 4.25 -5.70 -5.50
N GLN A 218 4.01 -4.85 -6.50
CA GLN A 218 2.71 -4.64 -7.14
C GLN A 218 2.15 -5.88 -7.82
N THR A 219 3.01 -6.69 -8.47
CA THR A 219 2.56 -7.83 -9.26
C THR A 219 2.66 -9.14 -8.50
N LYS A 220 3.73 -9.32 -7.72
CA LYS A 220 4.11 -10.63 -7.19
C LYS A 220 4.19 -11.66 -8.34
N SER A 221 3.85 -12.94 -8.13
CA SER A 221 3.78 -13.92 -9.22
C SER A 221 2.59 -13.68 -10.16
N ALA A 222 2.64 -14.29 -11.37
CA ALA A 222 1.53 -14.22 -12.32
C ALA A 222 0.24 -14.82 -11.71
N GLU A 223 0.36 -15.93 -10.99
CA GLU A 223 -0.76 -16.58 -10.29
C GLU A 223 -1.44 -15.62 -9.29
N GLU A 224 -0.65 -14.95 -8.45
CA GLU A 224 -1.16 -14.03 -7.42
C GLU A 224 -1.78 -12.79 -8.05
N TYR A 225 -1.15 -12.26 -9.10
CA TYR A 225 -1.70 -11.11 -9.82
C TYR A 225 -3.06 -11.42 -10.44
N ILE A 226 -3.18 -12.56 -11.14
CA ILE A 226 -4.43 -13.01 -11.74
C ILE A 226 -5.49 -13.20 -10.66
N LYS A 227 -5.17 -13.89 -9.56
CA LYS A 227 -6.07 -14.09 -8.43
C LYS A 227 -6.60 -12.74 -7.92
N ARG A 228 -5.70 -11.78 -7.66
CA ARG A 228 -6.07 -10.44 -7.18
C ARG A 228 -7.00 -9.71 -8.15
N LYS A 229 -6.78 -9.83 -9.47
CA LYS A 229 -7.57 -9.10 -10.47
C LYS A 229 -8.91 -9.75 -10.79
N ILE A 230 -9.05 -11.05 -10.63
CA ILE A 230 -10.31 -11.78 -10.85
C ILE A 230 -11.15 -11.79 -9.58
N GLU A 231 -10.52 -12.12 -8.45
CA GLU A 231 -11.22 -12.47 -7.21
C GLU A 231 -11.20 -11.31 -6.21
N GLY A 232 -10.26 -10.38 -6.33
CA GLY A 232 -10.12 -9.24 -5.45
C GLY A 232 -11.17 -8.15 -5.65
N CYS A 233 -11.78 -8.11 -6.82
CA CYS A 233 -12.84 -7.16 -7.16
C CYS A 233 -14.21 -7.83 -7.04
N MET A 234 -14.72 -7.99 -5.84
CA MET A 234 -16.04 -8.62 -5.59
C MET A 234 -17.22 -7.92 -6.25
N ASP A 235 -17.09 -6.62 -6.54
CA ASP A 235 -18.13 -5.83 -7.22
C ASP A 235 -18.08 -5.94 -8.76
N ASN A 236 -17.09 -6.64 -9.30
CA ASN A 236 -16.98 -6.83 -10.72
C ASN A 236 -17.93 -7.94 -11.19
N THR A 237 -18.98 -7.54 -11.92
CA THR A 237 -19.75 -8.50 -12.71
C THR A 237 -18.84 -9.18 -13.73
N SER A 238 -19.18 -10.41 -14.18
CA SER A 238 -18.43 -11.11 -15.24
C SER A 238 -18.24 -10.24 -16.49
N ALA A 239 -19.22 -9.39 -16.82
CA ALA A 239 -19.14 -8.45 -17.95
C ALA A 239 -18.05 -7.36 -17.73
N SER A 240 -17.91 -6.84 -16.50
CA SER A 240 -16.85 -5.87 -16.14
C SER A 240 -15.47 -6.51 -16.20
N LEU A 241 -15.31 -7.74 -15.70
CA LEU A 241 -14.05 -8.48 -15.75
C LEU A 241 -13.61 -8.77 -17.19
N VAL A 242 -14.52 -9.16 -18.09
CA VAL A 242 -14.20 -9.38 -19.52
C VAL A 242 -13.62 -8.12 -20.16
N GLN A 243 -14.10 -6.94 -19.77
CA GLN A 243 -13.60 -5.66 -20.31
C GLN A 243 -12.26 -5.23 -19.71
N THR A 244 -12.05 -5.46 -18.41
CA THR A 244 -10.88 -4.95 -17.67
C THR A 244 -9.69 -5.90 -17.68
N PHE A 245 -9.91 -7.20 -17.77
CA PHE A 245 -8.84 -8.20 -17.68
C PHE A 245 -7.75 -8.06 -18.77
N PRO A 246 -8.06 -7.76 -20.05
CA PRO A 246 -7.03 -7.48 -21.05
C PRO A 246 -6.11 -6.32 -20.69
N VAL A 247 -6.64 -5.27 -20.04
CA VAL A 247 -5.86 -4.14 -19.55
C VAL A 247 -4.95 -4.57 -18.40
N HIS A 248 -5.43 -5.42 -17.49
CA HIS A 248 -4.61 -5.97 -16.41
C HIS A 248 -3.50 -6.86 -16.95
N ARG A 249 -3.79 -7.72 -17.94
CA ARG A 249 -2.75 -8.52 -18.63
C ARG A 249 -1.66 -7.63 -19.22
N MET A 250 -2.05 -6.59 -19.96
CA MET A 250 -1.11 -5.63 -20.55
C MET A 250 -0.23 -4.98 -19.46
N LYS A 251 -0.83 -4.48 -18.38
CA LYS A 251 -0.10 -3.89 -17.25
C LYS A 251 0.85 -4.87 -16.56
N PHE A 252 0.51 -6.14 -16.49
CA PHE A 252 1.40 -7.16 -15.93
C PHE A 252 2.64 -7.33 -16.80
N PHE A 253 2.48 -7.50 -18.11
CA PHE A 253 3.60 -7.69 -19.05
C PHE A 253 4.35 -6.40 -19.40
N GLU A 254 3.87 -5.23 -19.00
CA GLU A 254 4.62 -3.99 -19.02
C GLU A 254 5.77 -4.00 -18.01
N ILE A 255 5.59 -4.70 -16.89
CA ILE A 255 6.57 -4.80 -15.78
C ILE A 255 7.36 -6.11 -15.84
N ASN A 256 6.79 -7.18 -16.38
CA ASN A 256 7.30 -8.54 -16.26
C ASN A 256 7.59 -9.16 -17.63
N GLU A 257 8.59 -10.03 -17.67
CA GLU A 257 8.90 -10.79 -18.88
C GLU A 257 7.74 -11.72 -19.25
N SER A 258 7.38 -11.72 -20.54
CA SER A 258 6.42 -12.66 -21.11
C SER A 258 7.09 -14.01 -21.37
N THR A 259 6.53 -15.07 -20.78
CA THR A 259 6.92 -16.45 -21.06
C THR A 259 5.72 -17.25 -21.51
N PRO A 260 5.90 -18.35 -22.31
CA PRO A 260 4.78 -19.17 -22.75
C PRO A 260 3.90 -19.70 -21.61
N GLU A 261 4.49 -19.97 -20.46
CA GLU A 261 3.79 -20.45 -19.27
C GLU A 261 2.89 -19.36 -18.66
N LYS A 262 3.40 -18.15 -18.50
CA LYS A 262 2.63 -17.00 -18.00
C LYS A 262 1.50 -16.63 -18.97
N GLU A 263 1.79 -16.59 -20.26
CA GLU A 263 0.78 -16.32 -21.31
C GLU A 263 -0.36 -17.34 -21.26
N ALA A 264 -0.04 -18.63 -21.17
CA ALA A 264 -1.04 -19.68 -21.08
C ALA A 264 -1.90 -19.56 -19.81
N MET A 265 -1.31 -19.12 -18.69
CA MET A 265 -2.05 -18.88 -17.44
C MET A 265 -3.03 -17.72 -17.57
N PHE A 266 -2.64 -16.60 -18.19
CA PHE A 266 -3.53 -15.47 -18.46
C PHE A 266 -4.64 -15.84 -19.43
N ASP A 267 -4.34 -16.62 -20.48
CA ASP A 267 -5.34 -17.10 -21.44
C ASP A 267 -6.37 -18.03 -20.78
N ALA A 268 -5.92 -18.93 -19.91
CA ALA A 268 -6.80 -19.80 -19.14
C ALA A 268 -7.73 -19.00 -18.21
N ALA A 269 -7.19 -17.99 -17.53
CA ALA A 269 -7.96 -17.11 -16.67
C ALA A 269 -9.02 -16.31 -17.46
N PHE A 270 -8.66 -15.75 -18.62
CA PHE A 270 -9.60 -15.03 -19.49
C PHE A 270 -10.71 -15.95 -20.00
N ASN A 271 -10.35 -17.17 -20.44
CA ASN A 271 -11.32 -18.17 -20.86
C ASN A 271 -12.29 -18.59 -19.75
N TYR A 272 -11.81 -18.63 -18.50
CA TYR A 272 -12.67 -18.90 -17.34
C TYR A 272 -13.69 -17.77 -17.13
N ILE A 273 -13.25 -16.51 -17.16
CA ILE A 273 -14.13 -15.34 -16.98
C ILE A 273 -15.20 -15.28 -18.10
N THR A 274 -14.81 -15.57 -19.35
CA THR A 274 -15.73 -15.47 -20.51
C THR A 274 -16.78 -16.57 -20.60
N ARG A 275 -16.64 -17.63 -19.79
CA ARG A 275 -17.61 -18.77 -19.77
C ARG A 275 -18.64 -18.67 -18.64
N GLN A 276 -18.49 -17.70 -17.75
CA GLN A 276 -19.46 -17.39 -16.70
C GLN A 276 -20.51 -16.39 -17.19
#